data_5a2dfa9666ef9917024049b026a14b6c
#
_entry.id   5a2dfa9666ef9917024049b026a14b6c
#
_cell.length_a   1.000
_cell.length_b   1.000
_cell.length_c   1.000
_cell.angle_alpha   90.00
_cell.angle_beta   90.00
_cell.angle_gamma   90.00
#
_symmetry.space_group_name_H-M   'P 1'
#
loop_
_entity.id
_entity.type
_entity.pdbx_description
1 polymer ?
#
loop_
_entity_poly.entity_id
_entity_poly.type
_entity_poly.pdbx_seq_one_letter_code
_entity_poly.pdbx_strand_id
1 'polypeptide(L)'
;MLDANVERELVAAVEALRVAEEQVAAALRVFLARDPVTGRPVHGRIGRAAEITGWGQQRVKETVTPALAERRRAQRGDAQGSR
;
A
#
# COMPACT_ATOMS: atom_id res chain seq x y z
N MET A 1 -15.24 -9.85 -30.95
CA MET A 1 -14.29 -8.77 -31.20
C MET A 1 -14.40 -7.77 -30.07
N LEU A 2 -13.28 -7.42 -29.44
CA LEU A 2 -13.30 -6.45 -28.34
C LEU A 2 -13.54 -5.05 -28.90
N ASP A 3 -14.48 -4.34 -28.27
CA ASP A 3 -14.75 -2.96 -28.60
C ASP A 3 -13.62 -2.07 -28.06
N ALA A 4 -13.02 -1.26 -28.92
CA ALA A 4 -11.94 -0.34 -28.53
C ALA A 4 -12.39 0.66 -27.46
N ASN A 5 -13.66 1.05 -27.45
CA ASN A 5 -14.20 1.96 -26.43
C ASN A 5 -14.25 1.29 -25.04
N VAL A 6 -14.64 0.01 -25.00
CA VAL A 6 -14.66 -0.76 -23.74
C VAL A 6 -13.24 -0.92 -23.20
N GLU A 7 -12.28 -1.19 -24.07
CA GLU A 7 -10.88 -1.29 -23.67
C GLU A 7 -10.35 0.03 -23.12
N ARG A 8 -10.66 1.15 -23.77
CA ARG A 8 -10.27 2.48 -23.29
C ARG A 8 -10.87 2.79 -21.94
N GLU A 9 -12.15 2.43 -21.73
CA GLU A 9 -12.82 2.63 -20.45
C GLU A 9 -12.13 1.83 -19.34
N LEU A 10 -11.73 0.60 -19.63
CA LEU A 10 -11.01 -0.23 -18.68
C LEU A 10 -9.64 0.38 -18.32
N VAL A 11 -8.89 0.82 -19.34
CA VAL A 11 -7.59 1.47 -19.12
C VAL A 11 -7.74 2.73 -18.29
N ALA A 12 -8.74 3.56 -18.59
CA ALA A 12 -9.01 4.78 -17.84
C ALA A 12 -9.38 4.49 -16.38
N ALA A 13 -10.19 3.45 -16.15
CA ALA A 13 -10.58 3.05 -14.80
C ALA A 13 -9.39 2.53 -13.99
N VAL A 14 -8.52 1.74 -14.61
CA VAL A 14 -7.31 1.23 -13.97
C VAL A 14 -6.36 2.40 -13.62
N GLU A 15 -6.21 3.35 -14.52
CA GLU A 15 -5.38 4.54 -14.25
C GLU A 15 -5.96 5.39 -13.11
N ALA A 16 -7.27 5.57 -13.09
CA ALA A 16 -7.95 6.28 -12.00
C ALA A 16 -7.74 5.58 -10.66
N LEU A 17 -7.80 4.26 -10.64
CA LEU A 17 -7.54 3.46 -9.45
C LEU A 17 -6.10 3.65 -8.97
N ARG A 18 -5.15 3.60 -9.88
CA ARG A 18 -3.73 3.79 -9.55
C ARG A 18 -3.50 5.15 -8.90
N VAL A 19 -4.07 6.22 -9.49
CA VAL A 19 -3.96 7.58 -8.95
C VAL A 19 -4.61 7.65 -7.57
N ALA A 20 -5.79 7.07 -7.39
CA ALA A 20 -6.48 7.05 -6.11
C ALA A 20 -5.67 6.32 -5.04
N GLU A 21 -5.06 5.19 -5.39
CA GLU A 21 -4.22 4.44 -4.46
C GLU A 21 -2.97 5.25 -4.06
N GLU A 22 -2.39 5.99 -4.98
CA GLU A 22 -1.27 6.89 -4.67
C GLU A 22 -1.69 8.00 -3.70
N GLN A 23 -2.89 8.55 -3.89
CA GLN A 23 -3.43 9.57 -2.98
C GLN A 23 -3.65 9.01 -1.58
N VAL A 24 -4.18 7.79 -1.49
CA VAL A 24 -4.36 7.10 -0.20
C VAL A 24 -3.00 6.86 0.46
N ALA A 25 -2.01 6.41 -0.31
CA ALA A 25 -0.66 6.18 0.21
C ALA A 25 -0.05 7.46 0.77
N ALA A 26 -0.19 8.59 0.06
CA ALA A 26 0.30 9.87 0.52
C ALA A 26 -0.38 10.31 1.82
N ALA A 27 -1.70 10.14 1.90
CA ALA A 27 -2.47 10.47 3.09
C ALA A 27 -2.08 9.59 4.28
N LEU A 28 -1.82 8.29 4.03
CA LEU A 28 -1.36 7.37 5.06
C LEU A 28 0.00 7.76 5.64
N ARG A 29 0.92 8.24 4.79
CA ARG A 29 2.23 8.69 5.26
C ARG A 29 2.10 9.86 6.23
N VAL A 30 1.16 10.76 5.99
CA VAL A 30 0.88 11.86 6.91
C VAL A 30 0.19 11.36 8.18
N PHE A 31 -0.84 10.54 8.04
CA PHE A 31 -1.61 10.02 9.17
C PHE A 31 -0.76 9.15 10.11
N LEU A 32 0.19 8.40 9.55
CA LEU A 32 1.07 7.51 10.28
C LEU A 32 2.48 8.10 10.49
N ALA A 33 2.61 9.42 10.38
CA ALA A 33 3.88 10.09 10.65
C ALA A 33 4.38 9.71 12.05
N ARG A 34 5.67 9.44 12.15
CA ARG A 34 6.26 8.99 13.40
C ARG A 34 6.34 10.14 14.39
N ASP A 35 5.99 9.84 15.63
CA ASP A 35 6.20 10.75 16.75
C ASP A 35 7.72 10.96 16.90
N PRO A 36 8.22 12.21 16.92
CA PRO A 36 9.65 12.47 17.07
C PRO A 36 10.24 11.98 18.40
N VAL A 37 9.40 11.81 19.43
CA VAL A 37 9.85 11.33 20.73
C VAL A 37 10.02 9.80 20.74
N THR A 38 9.03 9.07 20.22
CA THR A 38 9.03 7.59 20.25
C THR A 38 9.61 6.95 19.02
N GLY A 39 9.70 7.69 17.90
CA GLY A 39 10.11 7.14 16.61
C GLY A 39 9.10 6.19 15.99
N ARG A 40 7.88 6.13 16.52
CA ARG A 40 6.81 5.23 16.09
C ARG A 40 5.55 6.01 15.74
N PRO A 41 4.64 5.46 14.92
CA PRO A 41 3.34 6.05 14.72
C PRO A 41 2.59 6.19 16.06
N VAL A 42 1.74 7.19 16.14
CA VAL A 42 0.91 7.37 17.33
C VAL A 42 0.07 6.12 17.58
N HIS A 43 -0.01 5.68 18.84
CA HIS A 43 -0.70 4.46 19.22
C HIS A 43 -2.13 4.40 18.66
N GLY A 44 -2.50 3.25 18.11
CA GLY A 44 -3.83 3.01 17.58
C GLY A 44 -4.07 3.49 16.15
N ARG A 45 -3.19 4.31 15.58
CA ARG A 45 -3.40 4.84 14.23
C ARG A 45 -3.28 3.79 13.12
N ILE A 46 -2.42 2.80 13.29
CA ILE A 46 -2.30 1.72 12.30
C ILE A 46 -3.62 0.95 12.20
N GLY A 47 -4.20 0.56 13.32
CA GLY A 47 -5.49 -0.11 13.37
C GLY A 47 -6.60 0.75 12.78
N ARG A 48 -6.60 2.03 13.12
CA ARG A 48 -7.61 2.97 12.58
C ARG A 48 -7.46 3.16 11.08
N ALA A 49 -6.24 3.26 10.58
CA ALA A 49 -5.97 3.37 9.14
C ALA A 49 -6.46 2.12 8.40
N ALA A 50 -6.25 0.94 8.97
CA ALA A 50 -6.75 -0.30 8.39
C ALA A 50 -8.28 -0.31 8.32
N GLU A 51 -8.97 0.16 9.35
CA GLU A 51 -10.43 0.29 9.35
C GLU A 51 -10.92 1.25 8.27
N ILE A 52 -10.31 2.43 8.19
CA ILE A 52 -10.73 3.47 7.23
C ILE A 52 -10.51 3.03 5.79
N THR A 53 -9.37 2.43 5.49
CA THR A 53 -9.01 2.04 4.13
C THR A 53 -9.64 0.71 3.71
N GLY A 54 -9.99 -0.13 4.66
CA GLY A 54 -10.37 -1.51 4.39
C GLY A 54 -9.19 -2.40 4.01
N TRP A 55 -7.97 -1.86 4.07
CA TRP A 55 -6.76 -2.63 3.84
C TRP A 55 -6.35 -3.37 5.11
N GLY A 56 -5.67 -4.49 4.98
CA GLY A 56 -5.08 -5.16 6.14
C GLY A 56 -3.95 -4.32 6.74
N GLN A 57 -3.66 -4.52 8.03
CA GLN A 57 -2.60 -3.77 8.70
C GLN A 57 -1.24 -3.95 8.03
N GLN A 58 -0.97 -5.14 7.49
CA GLN A 58 0.28 -5.41 6.79
C GLN A 58 0.42 -4.53 5.56
N ARG A 59 -0.64 -4.40 4.77
CA ARG A 59 -0.63 -3.52 3.59
C ARG A 59 -0.43 -2.06 3.97
N VAL A 60 -1.06 -1.61 5.06
CA VAL A 60 -0.90 -0.24 5.57
C VAL A 60 0.55 0.00 5.97
N LYS A 61 1.14 -0.92 6.72
CA LYS A 61 2.54 -0.82 7.16
C LYS A 61 3.51 -0.79 5.99
N GLU A 62 3.33 -1.66 5.00
CA GLU A 62 4.17 -1.72 3.81
C GLU A 62 4.05 -0.46 2.95
N THR A 63 2.88 0.16 2.92
CA THR A 63 2.65 1.38 2.16
C THR A 63 3.47 2.54 2.72
N VAL A 64 3.53 2.67 4.05
CA VAL A 64 4.28 3.75 4.71
C VAL A 64 5.74 3.40 4.95
N THR A 65 6.09 2.14 4.88
CA THR A 65 7.47 1.66 5.03
C THR A 65 7.79 0.65 3.93
N PRO A 66 8.13 1.11 2.72
CA PRO A 66 8.37 0.22 1.57
C PRO A 66 9.44 -0.84 1.81
N ALA A 67 10.39 -0.58 2.70
CA ALA A 67 11.43 -1.55 3.05
C ALA A 67 10.86 -2.86 3.59
N LEU A 68 9.69 -2.84 4.24
CA LEU A 68 9.03 -4.05 4.71
C LEU A 68 8.57 -4.94 3.57
N ALA A 69 8.03 -4.34 2.51
CA ALA A 69 7.61 -5.08 1.32
C ALA A 69 8.81 -5.70 0.62
N GLU A 70 9.92 -4.95 0.53
CA GLU A 70 11.16 -5.44 -0.07
C GLU A 70 11.73 -6.62 0.70
N ARG A 71 11.74 -6.55 2.03
CA ARG A 71 12.20 -7.66 2.87
C ARG A 71 11.36 -8.91 2.65
N ARG A 72 10.05 -8.76 2.58
CA ARG A 72 9.16 -9.89 2.36
C ARG A 72 9.40 -10.53 1.00
N ARG A 73 9.60 -9.73 -0.04
CA ARG A 73 9.90 -10.24 -1.38
C ARG A 73 11.26 -10.95 -1.41
N ALA A 74 12.26 -10.40 -0.74
CA ALA A 74 13.59 -11.01 -0.65
C ALA A 74 13.52 -12.37 0.07
N GLN A 75 12.75 -12.46 1.16
CA GLN A 75 12.56 -13.71 1.89
C GLN A 75 11.88 -14.77 1.03
N ARG A 76 10.89 -14.37 0.24
CA ARG A 76 10.24 -15.31 -0.69
C ARG A 76 11.21 -15.80 -1.77
N GLY A 77 12.02 -14.89 -2.31
CA GLY A 77 13.04 -15.25 -3.29
C GLY A 77 14.04 -16.23 -2.73
N ASP A 78 14.53 -15.97 -1.53
CA ASP A 78 15.46 -16.88 -0.84
C ASP A 78 14.84 -18.25 -0.59
N ALA A 79 13.58 -18.29 -0.13
CA ALA A 79 12.88 -19.54 0.12
C ALA A 79 12.71 -20.37 -1.17
N GLN A 80 12.45 -19.69 -2.29
CA GLN A 80 12.34 -20.36 -3.58
C GLN A 80 13.70 -20.76 -4.14
N GLY A 81 14.72 -19.95 -3.91
CA GLY A 81 16.07 -20.19 -4.41
C GLY A 81 16.82 -21.27 -3.68
N SER A 82 16.39 -21.66 -2.49
CA SER A 82 17.05 -22.67 -1.66
C SER A 82 16.72 -24.11 -2.05
N ARG A 83 15.96 -24.31 -3.09
CA ARG A 83 15.59 -25.66 -3.56
C ARG A 83 16.62 -26.25 -4.51
#